data_03325bdcbb13d5b544bcd59f40b0b6b5
#
_entry.id   03325bdcbb13d5b544bcd59f40b0b6b5
#
_cell.length_a   1.000
_cell.length_b   1.000
_cell.length_c   1.000
_cell.angle_alpha   90.00
_cell.angle_beta   90.00
_cell.angle_gamma   90.00
#
_symmetry.space_group_name_H-M   'P 1'
#
loop_
_entity.id
_entity.type
_entity.pdbx_description
1 polymer ?
#
loop_
_entity_poly.entity_id
_entity_poly.type
_entity_poly.pdbx_seq_one_letter_code
_entity_poly.pdbx_strand_id
1 'polypeptide(L)'
;GFAKVLDPDKVVLIYDHLVPASQQDDTRHFRVGDAFVEQYGIKNIHRSDGICHQLMTEAGYVKPGHVVFGTDSHTTTYGCVGAFSTGIGYTEMASILGTGTLWVKVPETIKVVIDGKLPEGVMSKDVILRLIGDLGADGATYRALEFTGSAVKDMSIASRTTMANMAIEAGAKCALFTPDEKTEEYCEIKLDDFQKSLVGDSDAVYLKELHYQAEDFVPVMACPSQVDKIRNVSELEGTVIDQVFIGSCTNG
;
A
#
# COMPACT_ATOMS: atom_id res chain seq x y z
N GLY A 1 -26.81 -15.13 4.77
CA GLY A 1 -26.10 -13.98 4.24
C GLY A 1 -26.75 -12.68 4.70
N PHE A 2 -26.08 -11.56 4.49
CA PHE A 2 -26.60 -10.24 4.81
C PHE A 2 -27.62 -9.80 3.76
N ALA A 3 -28.73 -9.17 4.20
CA ALA A 3 -29.81 -8.75 3.32
C ALA A 3 -29.59 -7.33 2.74
N LYS A 4 -28.61 -6.58 3.26
CA LYS A 4 -28.32 -5.20 2.85
C LYS A 4 -26.85 -4.88 3.01
N VAL A 5 -26.39 -3.86 2.28
CA VAL A 5 -25.16 -3.12 2.58
C VAL A 5 -25.50 -2.05 3.61
N LEU A 6 -24.73 -1.96 4.69
CA LEU A 6 -25.05 -1.08 5.81
C LEU A 6 -24.92 0.41 5.40
N ASP A 7 -23.84 0.75 4.74
CA ASP A 7 -23.53 2.11 4.30
C ASP A 7 -22.95 2.08 2.87
N PRO A 8 -23.81 2.16 1.83
CA PRO A 8 -23.36 2.11 0.43
C PRO A 8 -22.44 3.29 0.03
N ASP A 9 -22.52 4.43 0.72
CA ASP A 9 -21.69 5.60 0.39
C ASP A 9 -20.22 5.41 0.82
N LYS A 10 -19.94 4.45 1.72
CA LYS A 10 -18.58 4.05 2.11
C LYS A 10 -17.97 2.93 1.26
N VAL A 11 -18.69 2.47 0.25
CA VAL A 11 -18.22 1.40 -0.64
C VAL A 11 -17.73 2.02 -1.94
N VAL A 12 -16.52 1.66 -2.33
CA VAL A 12 -15.95 2.03 -3.63
C VAL A 12 -15.67 0.72 -4.38
N LEU A 13 -16.27 0.57 -5.56
CA LEU A 13 -16.04 -0.57 -6.44
C LEU A 13 -15.20 -0.12 -7.63
N ILE A 14 -14.04 -0.74 -7.80
CA ILE A 14 -13.08 -0.40 -8.86
C ILE A 14 -12.79 -1.65 -9.68
N TYR A 15 -13.05 -1.57 -10.97
CA TYR A 15 -12.68 -2.62 -11.93
C TYR A 15 -11.29 -2.28 -12.49
N ASP A 16 -10.25 -2.82 -11.88
CA ASP A 16 -8.87 -2.62 -12.28
C ASP A 16 -8.11 -3.92 -12.56
N HIS A 17 -8.73 -5.07 -12.29
CA HIS A 17 -8.21 -6.38 -12.66
C HIS A 17 -8.95 -6.92 -13.88
N LEU A 18 -8.21 -7.55 -14.81
CA LEU A 18 -8.74 -8.10 -16.07
C LEU A 18 -9.46 -7.03 -16.93
N VAL A 19 -8.94 -5.82 -16.94
CA VAL A 19 -9.45 -4.67 -17.69
C VAL A 19 -8.36 -4.19 -18.68
N PRO A 20 -8.66 -4.19 -20.00
CA PRO A 20 -9.83 -4.77 -20.63
C PRO A 20 -9.87 -6.30 -20.50
N ALA A 21 -11.10 -6.88 -20.52
CA ALA A 21 -11.28 -8.33 -20.47
C ALA A 21 -10.62 -8.99 -21.70
N SER A 22 -9.79 -10.00 -21.47
CA SER A 22 -9.11 -10.75 -22.53
C SER A 22 -9.91 -11.94 -23.03
N GLN A 23 -10.84 -12.44 -22.22
CA GLN A 23 -11.69 -13.58 -22.50
C GLN A 23 -13.13 -13.31 -22.04
N GLN A 24 -14.10 -14.07 -22.61
CA GLN A 24 -15.50 -13.90 -22.24
C GLN A 24 -15.76 -14.17 -20.75
N ASP A 25 -15.06 -15.14 -20.16
CA ASP A 25 -15.21 -15.49 -18.75
C ASP A 25 -14.75 -14.35 -17.82
N ASP A 26 -13.79 -13.55 -18.23
CA ASP A 26 -13.32 -12.39 -17.49
C ASP A 26 -14.42 -11.34 -17.26
N THR A 27 -15.45 -11.34 -18.09
CA THR A 27 -16.59 -10.40 -17.96
C THR A 27 -17.58 -10.79 -16.87
N ARG A 28 -17.49 -12.00 -16.31
CA ARG A 28 -18.47 -12.51 -15.34
C ARG A 28 -18.50 -11.66 -14.07
N HIS A 29 -17.34 -11.30 -13.54
CA HIS A 29 -17.27 -10.51 -12.32
C HIS A 29 -17.77 -9.07 -12.53
N PHE A 30 -17.60 -8.48 -13.71
CA PHE A 30 -18.20 -7.17 -14.04
C PHE A 30 -19.71 -7.23 -13.97
N ARG A 31 -20.33 -8.27 -14.55
CA ARG A 31 -21.81 -8.44 -14.48
C ARG A 31 -22.30 -8.63 -13.04
N VAL A 32 -21.57 -9.40 -12.23
CA VAL A 32 -21.91 -9.60 -10.82
C VAL A 32 -21.75 -8.30 -10.04
N GLY A 33 -20.66 -7.56 -10.26
CA GLY A 33 -20.42 -6.28 -9.63
C GLY A 33 -21.44 -5.22 -10.00
N ASP A 34 -21.81 -5.13 -11.29
CA ASP A 34 -22.85 -4.19 -11.75
C ASP A 34 -24.21 -4.50 -11.13
N ALA A 35 -24.60 -5.78 -11.07
CA ALA A 35 -25.83 -6.19 -10.39
C ALA A 35 -25.80 -5.87 -8.89
N PHE A 36 -24.64 -6.02 -8.23
CA PHE A 36 -24.45 -5.67 -6.82
C PHE A 36 -24.58 -4.15 -6.61
N VAL A 37 -23.96 -3.35 -7.47
CA VAL A 37 -24.05 -1.88 -7.43
C VAL A 37 -25.51 -1.41 -7.56
N GLU A 38 -26.23 -1.96 -8.55
CA GLU A 38 -27.64 -1.64 -8.79
C GLU A 38 -28.53 -2.06 -7.61
N GLN A 39 -28.35 -3.29 -7.12
CA GLN A 39 -29.15 -3.85 -6.02
C GLN A 39 -29.02 -3.06 -4.72
N TYR A 40 -27.81 -2.57 -4.41
CA TYR A 40 -27.52 -1.92 -3.12
C TYR A 40 -27.34 -0.40 -3.20
N GLY A 41 -27.48 0.19 -4.41
CA GLY A 41 -27.41 1.64 -4.59
C GLY A 41 -26.01 2.22 -4.36
N ILE A 42 -24.96 1.49 -4.66
CA ILE A 42 -23.58 1.96 -4.54
C ILE A 42 -23.31 2.99 -5.64
N LYS A 43 -22.81 4.18 -5.25
CA LYS A 43 -22.58 5.29 -6.18
C LYS A 43 -21.14 5.38 -6.65
N ASN A 44 -20.20 4.95 -5.81
CA ASN A 44 -18.77 5.07 -6.10
C ASN A 44 -18.32 3.84 -6.88
N ILE A 45 -18.45 3.91 -8.20
CA ILE A 45 -18.05 2.83 -9.11
C ILE A 45 -17.16 3.38 -10.22
N HIS A 46 -16.02 2.71 -10.42
CA HIS A 46 -15.01 3.04 -11.42
C HIS A 46 -14.78 1.84 -12.34
N ARG A 47 -14.94 2.04 -13.66
CA ARG A 47 -14.88 0.95 -14.64
C ARG A 47 -13.63 0.96 -15.51
N SER A 48 -13.03 2.12 -15.72
CA SER A 48 -11.83 2.29 -16.55
C SER A 48 -11.04 3.56 -16.22
N ASP A 49 -11.23 4.06 -15.01
CA ASP A 49 -10.72 5.39 -14.61
C ASP A 49 -9.29 5.30 -14.06
N GLY A 50 -8.85 4.11 -13.69
CA GLY A 50 -7.53 3.88 -13.14
C GLY A 50 -7.46 2.67 -12.21
N ILE A 51 -6.32 2.53 -11.57
CA ILE A 51 -5.99 1.45 -10.63
C ILE A 51 -6.37 1.87 -9.21
N CYS A 52 -6.89 0.94 -8.40
CA CYS A 52 -7.34 1.24 -7.05
C CYS A 52 -6.27 1.91 -6.19
N HIS A 53 -5.01 1.47 -6.30
CA HIS A 53 -3.90 2.00 -5.50
C HIS A 53 -3.67 3.50 -5.68
N GLN A 54 -3.98 4.03 -6.83
CA GLN A 54 -3.86 5.46 -7.15
C GLN A 54 -5.20 6.17 -7.02
N LEU A 55 -6.23 5.60 -7.63
CA LEU A 55 -7.56 6.21 -7.71
C LEU A 55 -8.16 6.51 -6.32
N MET A 56 -7.99 5.62 -5.35
CA MET A 56 -8.54 5.78 -4.01
C MET A 56 -8.03 7.03 -3.29
N THR A 57 -6.76 7.37 -3.49
CA THR A 57 -6.16 8.58 -2.90
C THR A 57 -6.44 9.82 -3.75
N GLU A 58 -6.28 9.76 -5.07
CA GLU A 58 -6.48 10.88 -5.98
C GLU A 58 -7.94 11.35 -6.05
N ALA A 59 -8.90 10.42 -5.98
CA ALA A 59 -10.32 10.77 -5.92
C ALA A 59 -10.81 11.17 -4.52
N GLY A 60 -9.91 11.23 -3.53
CA GLY A 60 -10.21 11.70 -2.17
C GLY A 60 -11.01 10.73 -1.31
N TYR A 61 -11.12 9.44 -1.69
CA TYR A 61 -11.77 8.42 -0.87
C TYR A 61 -10.96 8.07 0.38
N VAL A 62 -9.65 8.19 0.30
CA VAL A 62 -8.74 7.94 1.42
C VAL A 62 -8.08 9.22 1.88
N LYS A 63 -8.06 9.41 3.20
CA LYS A 63 -7.44 10.56 3.88
C LYS A 63 -6.64 10.08 5.08
N PRO A 64 -5.70 10.87 5.58
CA PRO A 64 -4.98 10.58 6.82
C PRO A 64 -5.94 10.24 7.97
N GLY A 65 -5.62 9.16 8.70
CA GLY A 65 -6.42 8.67 9.82
C GLY A 65 -7.62 7.79 9.44
N HIS A 66 -7.90 7.60 8.15
CA HIS A 66 -8.93 6.64 7.74
C HIS A 66 -8.50 5.20 8.03
N VAL A 67 -9.51 4.34 8.24
CA VAL A 67 -9.36 2.88 8.28
C VAL A 67 -9.96 2.33 6.99
N VAL A 68 -9.12 1.69 6.17
CA VAL A 68 -9.49 1.21 4.84
C VAL A 68 -9.26 -0.29 4.72
N PHE A 69 -10.29 -1.01 4.32
CA PHE A 69 -10.21 -2.43 4.01
C PHE A 69 -10.48 -2.65 2.52
N GLY A 70 -9.63 -3.40 1.85
CA GLY A 70 -9.79 -3.74 0.44
C GLY A 70 -9.64 -5.23 0.19
N THR A 71 -10.14 -5.70 -0.93
CA THR A 71 -9.99 -7.10 -1.35
C THR A 71 -8.71 -7.35 -2.15
N ASP A 72 -7.98 -6.29 -2.46
CA ASP A 72 -6.62 -6.37 -3.01
C ASP A 72 -5.60 -6.56 -1.90
N SER A 73 -4.60 -7.43 -2.10
CA SER A 73 -3.55 -7.69 -1.11
C SER A 73 -2.70 -6.46 -0.82
N HIS A 74 -2.48 -5.60 -1.84
CA HIS A 74 -1.68 -4.38 -1.73
C HIS A 74 -2.49 -3.16 -1.23
N THR A 75 -3.63 -3.38 -0.59
CA THR A 75 -4.40 -2.31 0.09
C THR A 75 -3.57 -1.56 1.14
N THR A 76 -2.44 -2.13 1.59
CA THR A 76 -1.43 -1.45 2.42
C THR A 76 -0.96 -0.11 1.84
N THR A 77 -1.12 0.10 0.54
CA THR A 77 -0.70 1.28 -0.24
C THR A 77 -1.13 2.60 0.40
N TYR A 78 -2.34 2.67 0.93
CA TYR A 78 -2.89 3.94 1.42
C TYR A 78 -2.28 4.43 2.73
N GLY A 79 -1.41 3.62 3.35
CA GLY A 79 -0.56 4.09 4.43
C GLY A 79 0.43 5.18 4.01
N CYS A 80 0.67 5.35 2.71
CA CYS A 80 1.49 6.42 2.14
C CYS A 80 1.00 7.83 2.50
N VAL A 81 -0.30 7.97 2.78
CA VAL A 81 -0.93 9.22 3.25
C VAL A 81 -1.34 9.17 4.73
N GLY A 82 -0.90 8.14 5.49
CA GLY A 82 -1.20 8.01 6.91
C GLY A 82 -2.56 7.39 7.22
N ALA A 83 -3.12 6.59 6.32
CA ALA A 83 -4.30 5.76 6.59
C ALA A 83 -3.89 4.38 7.11
N PHE A 84 -4.62 3.83 8.08
CA PHE A 84 -4.51 2.40 8.38
C PHE A 84 -5.24 1.62 7.28
N SER A 85 -4.51 0.92 6.46
CA SER A 85 -5.07 0.22 5.31
C SER A 85 -4.51 -1.18 5.16
N THR A 86 -5.39 -2.14 4.83
CA THR A 86 -5.00 -3.55 4.76
C THR A 86 -5.90 -4.36 3.85
N GLY A 87 -5.29 -5.34 3.18
CA GLY A 87 -6.02 -6.36 2.43
C GLY A 87 -6.74 -7.34 3.36
N ILE A 88 -7.94 -7.75 2.95
CA ILE A 88 -8.77 -8.73 3.65
C ILE A 88 -9.40 -9.71 2.65
N GLY A 89 -9.86 -10.84 3.15
CA GLY A 89 -10.57 -11.83 2.35
C GLY A 89 -12.00 -11.42 2.01
N TYR A 90 -12.59 -12.09 1.05
CA TYR A 90 -13.96 -11.80 0.60
C TYR A 90 -15.01 -12.03 1.69
N THR A 91 -14.79 -12.98 2.60
CA THR A 91 -15.70 -13.25 3.73
C THR A 91 -15.70 -12.10 4.73
N GLU A 92 -14.53 -11.56 5.05
CA GLU A 92 -14.38 -10.38 5.90
C GLU A 92 -15.01 -9.16 5.24
N MET A 93 -14.81 -8.97 3.92
CA MET A 93 -15.44 -7.89 3.18
C MET A 93 -16.96 -8.00 3.24
N ALA A 94 -17.53 -9.20 3.03
CA ALA A 94 -18.98 -9.41 3.16
C ALA A 94 -19.49 -9.06 4.56
N SER A 95 -18.71 -9.35 5.62
CA SER A 95 -19.03 -8.97 6.99
C SER A 95 -19.06 -7.45 7.16
N ILE A 96 -18.05 -6.74 6.68
CA ILE A 96 -18.00 -5.28 6.74
C ILE A 96 -19.17 -4.66 5.98
N LEU A 97 -19.46 -5.12 4.78
CA LEU A 97 -20.57 -4.62 3.98
C LEU A 97 -21.92 -4.78 4.69
N GLY A 98 -22.11 -5.89 5.41
CA GLY A 98 -23.36 -6.19 6.10
C GLY A 98 -23.49 -5.57 7.48
N THR A 99 -22.37 -5.42 8.23
CA THR A 99 -22.38 -5.01 9.65
C THR A 99 -21.67 -3.68 9.91
N GLY A 100 -20.86 -3.20 8.97
CA GLY A 100 -20.02 -2.02 9.16
C GLY A 100 -18.80 -2.24 10.06
N THR A 101 -18.56 -3.49 10.51
CA THR A 101 -17.51 -3.80 11.47
C THR A 101 -16.67 -5.00 11.06
N LEU A 102 -15.42 -4.99 11.48
CA LEU A 102 -14.51 -6.12 11.40
C LEU A 102 -13.66 -6.19 12.66
N TRP A 103 -13.51 -7.39 13.19
CA TRP A 103 -12.55 -7.65 14.26
C TRP A 103 -11.12 -7.64 13.69
N VAL A 104 -10.25 -6.88 14.31
CA VAL A 104 -8.84 -6.80 13.94
C VAL A 104 -7.97 -6.85 15.20
N LYS A 105 -6.97 -7.72 15.22
CA LYS A 105 -5.92 -7.65 16.24
C LYS A 105 -5.01 -6.46 15.88
N VAL A 106 -4.76 -5.57 16.84
CA VAL A 106 -3.79 -4.48 16.65
C VAL A 106 -2.41 -5.08 16.41
N PRO A 107 -1.78 -4.81 15.25
CA PRO A 107 -0.46 -5.35 14.96
C PRO A 107 0.62 -4.68 15.82
N GLU A 108 1.62 -5.45 16.22
CA GLU A 108 2.86 -4.87 16.75
C GLU A 108 3.60 -4.15 15.61
N THR A 109 4.35 -3.10 15.95
CA THR A 109 4.99 -2.25 14.96
C THR A 109 6.49 -2.51 14.89
N ILE A 110 7.00 -2.62 13.67
CA ILE A 110 8.43 -2.52 13.34
C ILE A 110 8.66 -1.09 12.84
N LYS A 111 9.51 -0.35 13.56
CA LYS A 111 9.90 0.99 13.15
C LYS A 111 11.09 0.93 12.21
N VAL A 112 11.00 1.65 11.09
CA VAL A 112 12.05 1.75 10.07
C VAL A 112 12.48 3.21 9.98
N VAL A 113 13.67 3.49 10.48
CA VAL A 113 14.27 4.83 10.47
C VAL A 113 15.27 4.89 9.31
N ILE A 114 15.08 5.83 8.40
CA ILE A 114 16.00 6.06 7.28
C ILE A 114 16.42 7.52 7.31
N ASP A 115 17.67 7.75 7.72
CA ASP A 115 18.23 9.09 7.81
C ASP A 115 19.25 9.35 6.70
N GLY A 116 19.47 10.62 6.40
CA GLY A 116 20.42 11.05 5.37
C GLY A 116 19.73 11.34 4.03
N LYS A 117 20.45 11.20 2.93
CA LYS A 117 19.99 11.48 1.57
C LYS A 117 20.30 10.31 0.64
N LEU A 118 19.29 9.85 -0.09
CA LEU A 118 19.48 8.78 -1.09
C LEU A 118 20.47 9.21 -2.18
N PRO A 119 21.42 8.32 -2.57
CA PRO A 119 22.31 8.56 -3.68
C PRO A 119 21.56 8.74 -5.02
N GLU A 120 22.20 9.41 -5.94
CA GLU A 120 21.69 9.51 -7.31
C GLU A 120 21.53 8.10 -7.94
N GLY A 121 20.40 7.88 -8.59
CA GLY A 121 20.06 6.59 -9.21
C GLY A 121 19.43 5.57 -8.26
N VAL A 122 19.36 5.85 -6.96
CA VAL A 122 18.64 5.02 -5.97
C VAL A 122 17.20 5.53 -5.81
N MET A 123 16.24 4.62 -5.94
CA MET A 123 14.82 4.92 -5.83
C MET A 123 14.21 4.27 -4.58
N SER A 124 13.01 4.70 -4.21
CA SER A 124 12.24 4.07 -3.12
C SER A 124 12.01 2.57 -3.33
N LYS A 125 11.99 2.11 -4.59
CA LYS A 125 11.93 0.69 -4.95
C LYS A 125 13.16 -0.06 -4.44
N ASP A 126 14.35 0.50 -4.56
CA ASP A 126 15.59 -0.10 -4.03
C ASP A 126 15.55 -0.17 -2.50
N VAL A 127 15.06 0.89 -1.87
CA VAL A 127 14.92 0.97 -0.41
C VAL A 127 14.00 -0.13 0.13
N ILE A 128 12.79 -0.26 -0.44
CA ILE A 128 11.85 -1.27 0.04
C ILE A 128 12.30 -2.69 -0.29
N LEU A 129 12.92 -2.92 -1.45
CA LEU A 129 13.48 -4.23 -1.79
C LEU A 129 14.61 -4.60 -0.83
N ARG A 130 15.49 -3.67 -0.48
CA ARG A 130 16.53 -3.91 0.52
C ARG A 130 15.92 -4.27 1.87
N LEU A 131 14.90 -3.54 2.33
CA LEU A 131 14.21 -3.85 3.58
C LEU A 131 13.57 -5.25 3.55
N ILE A 132 12.93 -5.64 2.43
CA ILE A 132 12.36 -6.97 2.24
C ILE A 132 13.46 -8.04 2.30
N GLY A 133 14.60 -7.79 1.67
CA GLY A 133 15.77 -8.69 1.75
C GLY A 133 16.30 -8.86 3.17
N ASP A 134 16.33 -7.79 3.97
CA ASP A 134 16.82 -7.82 5.35
C ASP A 134 15.80 -8.45 6.33
N LEU A 135 14.51 -8.33 6.07
CA LEU A 135 13.43 -8.91 6.88
C LEU A 135 13.09 -10.34 6.49
N GLY A 136 13.20 -10.68 5.21
CA GLY A 136 12.60 -11.86 4.59
C GLY A 136 11.15 -11.62 4.17
N ALA A 137 10.65 -12.46 3.29
CA ALA A 137 9.27 -12.37 2.74
C ALA A 137 8.15 -12.56 3.80
N ASP A 138 8.48 -13.07 4.98
CA ASP A 138 7.56 -13.30 6.10
C ASP A 138 7.95 -12.53 7.38
N GLY A 139 9.04 -11.76 7.34
CA GLY A 139 9.64 -11.11 8.51
C GLY A 139 8.78 -10.03 9.18
N ALA A 140 7.79 -9.49 8.46
CA ALA A 140 6.79 -8.57 8.97
C ALA A 140 5.37 -9.17 9.02
N THR A 141 5.23 -10.51 9.00
CA THR A 141 3.92 -11.16 9.01
C THR A 141 3.06 -10.68 10.16
N TYR A 142 1.90 -10.11 9.80
CA TYR A 142 0.95 -9.48 10.72
C TYR A 142 1.56 -8.38 11.60
N ARG A 143 2.52 -7.61 11.08
CA ARG A 143 3.12 -6.43 11.73
C ARG A 143 2.77 -5.16 10.97
N ALA A 144 2.78 -4.04 11.65
CA ALA A 144 2.82 -2.73 11.02
C ALA A 144 4.27 -2.36 10.71
N LEU A 145 4.53 -1.74 9.58
CA LEU A 145 5.78 -1.05 9.29
C LEU A 145 5.52 0.46 9.44
N GLU A 146 6.29 1.13 10.29
CA GLU A 146 6.26 2.58 10.45
C GLU A 146 7.55 3.18 9.90
N PHE A 147 7.43 3.99 8.86
CA PHE A 147 8.56 4.61 8.18
C PHE A 147 8.77 6.03 8.68
N THR A 148 10.00 6.33 9.10
CA THR A 148 10.40 7.64 9.63
C THR A 148 11.86 7.95 9.31
N GLY A 149 12.31 9.15 9.66
CA GLY A 149 13.67 9.64 9.40
C GLY A 149 13.70 10.74 8.35
N SER A 150 14.87 11.38 8.22
CA SER A 150 15.02 12.55 7.33
C SER A 150 14.85 12.18 5.86
N ALA A 151 15.39 11.04 5.41
CA ALA A 151 15.22 10.58 4.03
C ALA A 151 13.75 10.27 3.70
N VAL A 152 12.98 9.71 4.67
CA VAL A 152 11.55 9.44 4.49
C VAL A 152 10.74 10.73 4.35
N LYS A 153 11.07 11.76 5.13
CA LYS A 153 10.44 13.09 5.02
C LYS A 153 10.68 13.72 3.65
N ASP A 154 11.85 13.48 3.07
CA ASP A 154 12.20 14.00 1.75
C ASP A 154 11.50 13.27 0.60
N MET A 155 11.01 12.06 0.82
CA MET A 155 10.29 11.28 -0.20
C MET A 155 9.03 11.97 -0.69
N SER A 156 8.80 11.88 -2.00
CA SER A 156 7.51 12.23 -2.62
C SER A 156 6.41 11.25 -2.19
N ILE A 157 5.14 11.62 -2.35
CA ILE A 157 4.03 10.67 -2.10
C ILE A 157 4.15 9.45 -3.00
N ALA A 158 4.55 9.58 -4.27
CA ALA A 158 4.81 8.44 -5.17
C ALA A 158 5.87 7.48 -4.60
N SER A 159 6.94 8.00 -3.99
CA SER A 159 7.94 7.16 -3.30
C SER A 159 7.36 6.45 -2.09
N ARG A 160 6.57 7.15 -1.26
CA ARG A 160 5.88 6.55 -0.10
C ARG A 160 4.86 5.50 -0.55
N THR A 161 4.15 5.74 -1.65
CA THR A 161 3.22 4.79 -2.28
C THR A 161 3.93 3.49 -2.65
N THR A 162 5.09 3.57 -3.31
CA THR A 162 5.89 2.40 -3.64
C THR A 162 6.27 1.59 -2.41
N MET A 163 6.74 2.25 -1.36
CA MET A 163 7.14 1.56 -0.12
C MET A 163 5.94 0.98 0.63
N ALA A 164 4.84 1.71 0.74
CA ALA A 164 3.64 1.24 1.41
C ALA A 164 2.99 0.07 0.66
N ASN A 165 2.93 0.14 -0.67
CA ASN A 165 2.41 -0.93 -1.52
C ASN A 165 3.21 -2.22 -1.32
N MET A 166 4.52 -2.15 -1.42
CA MET A 166 5.39 -3.33 -1.35
C MET A 166 5.62 -3.86 0.07
N ALA A 167 5.13 -3.22 1.10
CA ALA A 167 5.25 -3.70 2.48
C ALA A 167 4.60 -5.09 2.67
N ILE A 168 3.57 -5.42 1.88
CA ILE A 168 2.94 -6.74 1.89
C ILE A 168 3.90 -7.85 1.46
N GLU A 169 4.91 -7.55 0.67
CA GLU A 169 5.92 -8.53 0.22
C GLU A 169 6.82 -9.01 1.36
N ALA A 170 6.87 -8.29 2.49
CA ALA A 170 7.44 -8.75 3.75
C ALA A 170 6.38 -9.37 4.70
N GLY A 171 5.13 -9.51 4.27
CA GLY A 171 4.01 -10.01 5.07
C GLY A 171 3.35 -8.94 5.96
N ALA A 172 3.67 -7.66 5.79
CA ALA A 172 3.14 -6.60 6.63
C ALA A 172 1.62 -6.45 6.51
N LYS A 173 0.96 -6.20 7.65
CA LYS A 173 -0.48 -5.93 7.73
C LYS A 173 -0.82 -4.53 7.25
N CYS A 174 0.03 -3.57 7.51
CA CYS A 174 -0.05 -2.20 7.02
C CYS A 174 1.34 -1.56 7.00
N ALA A 175 1.45 -0.45 6.29
CA ALA A 175 2.62 0.41 6.28
C ALA A 175 2.16 1.84 6.55
N LEU A 176 2.89 2.60 7.36
CA LEU A 176 2.44 3.89 7.84
C LEU A 176 3.53 4.95 7.63
N PHE A 177 3.11 6.08 7.10
CA PHE A 177 3.90 7.30 6.99
C PHE A 177 3.18 8.41 7.76
N THR A 178 3.93 9.22 8.50
CA THR A 178 3.37 10.40 9.15
C THR A 178 2.89 11.40 8.11
N PRO A 179 1.63 11.85 8.17
CA PRO A 179 1.12 12.90 7.29
C PRO A 179 1.90 14.21 7.49
N ASP A 180 2.19 14.90 6.40
CA ASP A 180 2.94 16.16 6.37
C ASP A 180 2.41 17.11 5.27
N GLU A 181 3.16 18.18 4.99
CA GLU A 181 2.80 19.18 3.98
C GLU A 181 2.68 18.54 2.57
N LYS A 182 3.46 17.52 2.25
CA LYS A 182 3.32 16.80 0.97
C LYS A 182 2.03 16.00 0.91
N THR A 183 1.57 15.48 2.06
CA THR A 183 0.26 14.83 2.16
C THR A 183 -0.87 15.84 1.99
N GLU A 184 -0.75 17.05 2.58
CA GLU A 184 -1.71 18.12 2.39
C GLU A 184 -1.86 18.51 0.92
N GLU A 185 -0.71 18.70 0.24
CA GLU A 185 -0.66 19.06 -1.18
C GLU A 185 -1.27 17.96 -2.06
N TYR A 186 -0.88 16.71 -1.84
CA TYR A 186 -1.33 15.58 -2.66
C TYR A 186 -2.82 15.27 -2.48
N CYS A 187 -3.32 15.33 -1.25
CA CYS A 187 -4.72 15.05 -0.93
C CYS A 187 -5.63 16.28 -1.09
N GLU A 188 -5.08 17.45 -1.43
CA GLU A 188 -5.79 18.74 -1.53
C GLU A 188 -6.58 19.08 -0.24
N ILE A 189 -5.97 18.85 0.92
CA ILE A 189 -6.57 19.08 2.23
C ILE A 189 -5.68 19.95 3.11
N LYS A 190 -6.24 20.40 4.24
CA LYS A 190 -5.45 20.86 5.39
C LYS A 190 -5.61 19.85 6.52
N LEU A 191 -4.48 19.42 7.07
CA LEU A 191 -4.46 18.49 8.19
C LEU A 191 -5.05 19.16 9.43
N ASP A 192 -6.03 18.50 10.04
CA ASP A 192 -6.54 18.87 11.35
C ASP A 192 -5.62 18.42 12.48
N ASP A 193 -5.96 18.75 13.74
CA ASP A 193 -5.12 18.43 14.89
C ASP A 193 -4.99 16.92 15.14
N PHE A 194 -6.04 16.16 14.84
CA PHE A 194 -5.99 14.70 14.93
C PHE A 194 -5.05 14.12 13.86
N GLN A 195 -5.18 14.56 12.62
CA GLN A 195 -4.34 14.09 11.52
C GLN A 195 -2.85 14.43 11.73
N LYS A 196 -2.55 15.60 12.32
CA LYS A 196 -1.19 16.00 12.72
C LYS A 196 -0.64 15.16 13.87
N SER A 197 -1.51 14.60 14.70
CA SER A 197 -1.12 13.72 15.82
C SER A 197 -0.84 12.26 15.41
N LEU A 198 -1.03 11.91 14.13
CA LEU A 198 -0.76 10.57 13.61
C LEU A 198 0.75 10.32 13.49
N VAL A 199 1.42 10.27 14.61
CA VAL A 199 2.85 10.02 14.79
C VAL A 199 3.02 9.12 16.01
N GLY A 200 4.03 8.27 16.01
CA GLY A 200 4.33 7.44 17.19
C GLY A 200 4.59 8.29 18.43
N ASP A 201 3.96 7.93 19.54
CA ASP A 201 4.17 8.59 20.82
C ASP A 201 5.66 8.49 21.26
N SER A 202 6.11 9.43 22.08
CA SER A 202 7.51 9.46 22.54
C SER A 202 7.90 8.26 23.40
N ASP A 203 6.92 7.59 23.98
CA ASP A 203 7.05 6.37 24.79
C ASP A 203 6.51 5.11 24.08
N ALA A 204 6.27 5.19 22.76
CA ALA A 204 5.80 4.06 21.96
C ALA A 204 6.81 2.89 22.05
N VAL A 205 6.27 1.69 22.25
CA VAL A 205 7.06 0.46 22.30
C VAL A 205 6.97 -0.25 20.95
N TYR A 206 8.12 -0.41 20.32
CA TYR A 206 8.23 -1.11 19.05
C TYR A 206 8.70 -2.56 19.25
N LEU A 207 8.20 -3.47 18.41
CA LEU A 207 8.68 -4.86 18.38
C LEU A 207 10.18 -4.89 17.99
N LYS A 208 10.54 -4.04 17.05
CA LYS A 208 11.90 -3.91 16.51
C LYS A 208 12.07 -2.52 15.92
N GLU A 209 13.27 -1.97 16.02
CA GLU A 209 13.69 -0.79 15.29
C GLU A 209 14.80 -1.14 14.32
N LEU A 210 14.66 -0.70 13.08
CA LEU A 210 15.66 -0.84 12.01
C LEU A 210 16.16 0.56 11.65
N HIS A 211 17.46 0.74 11.61
CA HIS A 211 18.09 2.02 11.30
C HIS A 211 18.96 1.87 10.05
N TYR A 212 18.72 2.73 9.09
CA TYR A 212 19.45 2.79 7.83
C TYR A 212 20.02 4.20 7.62
N GLN A 213 21.22 4.27 7.06
CA GLN A 213 21.75 5.48 6.47
C GLN A 213 21.40 5.47 4.97
N ALA A 214 20.76 6.52 4.51
CA ALA A 214 20.29 6.58 3.13
C ALA A 214 21.42 6.49 2.10
N GLU A 215 22.61 6.97 2.47
CA GLU A 215 23.83 6.91 1.65
C GLU A 215 24.34 5.49 1.39
N ASP A 216 23.96 4.52 2.22
CA ASP A 216 24.38 3.11 2.08
C ASP A 216 23.51 2.32 1.09
N PHE A 217 22.40 2.88 0.63
CA PHE A 217 21.58 2.23 -0.37
C PHE A 217 22.24 2.29 -1.74
N VAL A 218 22.14 1.19 -2.46
CA VAL A 218 22.58 1.03 -3.85
C VAL A 218 21.45 0.43 -4.67
N PRO A 219 21.45 0.59 -6.00
CA PRO A 219 20.48 -0.09 -6.85
C PRO A 219 20.53 -1.60 -6.65
N VAL A 220 19.36 -2.19 -6.40
CA VAL A 220 19.20 -3.63 -6.13
C VAL A 220 18.18 -4.27 -7.04
N MET A 221 18.22 -5.60 -7.11
CA MET A 221 17.29 -6.40 -7.87
C MET A 221 16.86 -7.62 -7.06
N ALA A 222 15.57 -7.92 -7.06
CA ALA A 222 15.06 -9.19 -6.59
C ALA A 222 15.34 -10.27 -7.64
N CYS A 223 16.03 -11.31 -7.24
CA CYS A 223 16.38 -12.41 -8.13
C CYS A 223 15.36 -13.55 -8.05
N PRO A 224 15.14 -14.29 -9.12
CA PRO A 224 14.24 -15.44 -9.09
C PRO A 224 14.61 -16.44 -8.00
N SER A 225 13.61 -17.05 -7.36
CA SER A 225 12.17 -16.97 -7.56
C SER A 225 11.44 -16.36 -6.36
N GLN A 226 12.12 -15.55 -5.56
CA GLN A 226 11.57 -14.95 -4.33
C GLN A 226 11.94 -13.47 -4.28
N VAL A 227 11.01 -12.64 -3.78
CA VAL A 227 11.18 -11.18 -3.71
C VAL A 227 12.27 -10.75 -2.72
N ASP A 228 12.56 -11.54 -1.71
CA ASP A 228 13.58 -11.31 -0.67
C ASP A 228 15.00 -11.76 -1.06
N LYS A 229 15.15 -12.42 -2.22
CA LYS A 229 16.47 -12.75 -2.79
C LYS A 229 17.09 -11.53 -3.47
N ILE A 230 17.54 -10.59 -2.68
CA ILE A 230 18.05 -9.31 -3.17
C ILE A 230 19.55 -9.43 -3.48
N ARG A 231 19.95 -8.84 -4.61
CA ARG A 231 21.35 -8.64 -5.00
C ARG A 231 21.55 -7.22 -5.50
N ASN A 232 22.77 -6.70 -5.31
CA ASN A 232 23.17 -5.42 -5.89
C ASN A 232 23.21 -5.56 -7.42
N VAL A 233 22.73 -4.56 -8.14
CA VAL A 233 22.73 -4.58 -9.64
C VAL A 233 24.15 -4.77 -10.18
N SER A 234 25.17 -4.17 -9.53
CA SER A 234 26.58 -4.33 -9.91
C SER A 234 27.09 -5.79 -9.88
N GLU A 235 26.50 -6.65 -9.07
CA GLU A 235 26.84 -8.07 -9.01
C GLU A 235 26.25 -8.89 -10.16
N LEU A 236 25.30 -8.31 -10.89
CA LEU A 236 24.57 -8.94 -11.99
C LEU A 236 25.05 -8.46 -13.37
N GLU A 237 26.09 -7.62 -13.40
CA GLU A 237 26.66 -7.10 -14.64
C GLU A 237 27.07 -8.24 -15.58
N GLY A 238 26.74 -8.09 -16.86
CA GLY A 238 27.01 -9.10 -17.88
C GLY A 238 25.96 -10.22 -17.99
N THR A 239 24.91 -10.20 -17.16
CA THR A 239 23.78 -11.14 -17.30
C THR A 239 23.04 -10.84 -18.62
N VAL A 240 22.88 -11.86 -19.46
CA VAL A 240 22.13 -11.74 -20.73
C VAL A 240 20.63 -11.65 -20.41
N ILE A 241 19.97 -10.69 -21.03
CA ILE A 241 18.53 -10.43 -20.88
C ILE A 241 17.87 -10.61 -22.24
N ASP A 242 16.83 -11.45 -22.32
CA ASP A 242 16.07 -11.67 -23.55
C ASP A 242 14.90 -10.69 -23.68
N GLN A 243 14.34 -10.24 -22.56
CA GLN A 243 13.18 -9.35 -22.55
C GLN A 243 13.21 -8.42 -21.34
N VAL A 244 12.79 -7.16 -21.55
CA VAL A 244 12.54 -6.19 -20.50
C VAL A 244 11.07 -5.80 -20.51
N PHE A 245 10.43 -5.87 -19.35
CA PHE A 245 9.07 -5.38 -19.12
C PHE A 245 9.12 -4.20 -18.15
N ILE A 246 8.51 -3.08 -18.54
CA ILE A 246 8.31 -1.91 -17.66
C ILE A 246 6.82 -1.73 -17.46
N GLY A 247 6.37 -1.87 -16.21
CA GLY A 247 4.98 -1.75 -15.84
C GLY A 247 4.76 -2.23 -14.42
N SER A 248 3.75 -1.74 -13.78
CA SER A 248 3.27 -2.17 -12.46
C SER A 248 2.00 -1.42 -12.10
N CYS A 249 1.20 -1.96 -11.18
CA CYS A 249 0.05 -1.28 -10.61
C CYS A 249 0.39 -0.42 -9.38
N THR A 250 1.63 -0.44 -8.91
CA THR A 250 2.06 0.21 -7.64
C THR A 250 1.86 1.73 -7.65
N ASN A 251 2.14 2.38 -8.76
CA ASN A 251 2.06 3.85 -8.93
C ASN A 251 1.30 4.27 -10.20
N GLY A 252 0.47 3.41 -10.74
CA GLY A 252 -0.32 3.68 -11.93
C GLY A 252 0.40 3.51 -13.25
#